data_a9ca721221a1696ad315dc857a09b846
#
_entry.id   a9ca721221a1696ad315dc857a09b846
#
_cell.length_a   1.000
_cell.length_b   1.000
_cell.length_c   1.000
_cell.angle_alpha   90.00
_cell.angle_beta   90.00
_cell.angle_gamma   90.00
#
_symmetry.space_group_name_H-M   'P 1'
#
loop_
_entity.id
_entity.type
_entity.pdbx_description
1 polymer ?
#
loop_
_entity_poly.entity_id
_entity_poly.type
_entity_poly.pdbx_seq_one_letter_code
_entity_poly.pdbx_strand_id
1 'polypeptide(L)'
;MKLLSVSVEGCGRFGTPARIEGFGPGVNILSARNEAGKSTLFRAIRTCLFERHSSTAREVAGLATDGLSLPVSIKVAFEHDGKRYEIAKSFLKGKSASLVRDGVEIARNAEADEHVWNLLGIAPRSTRALDEASYGLLWVQQGHSFDLPEPSEAAASQLNAVIQQEVGTLVGGER
;
A
#
# COMPACT_ATOMS: atom_id res chain seq x y z
N MET A 1 9.35 5.36 -4.28
CA MET A 1 8.70 5.46 -2.95
C MET A 1 9.50 4.67 -1.92
N LYS A 2 9.74 5.22 -0.73
CA LYS A 2 10.43 4.56 0.39
C LYS A 2 9.52 4.54 1.61
N LEU A 3 9.24 3.36 2.18
CA LEU A 3 8.46 3.24 3.41
C LEU A 3 9.25 3.78 4.60
N LEU A 4 8.60 4.51 5.51
CA LEU A 4 9.21 5.10 6.70
C LEU A 4 8.66 4.50 7.99
N SER A 5 7.34 4.38 8.10
CA SER A 5 6.69 3.75 9.26
C SER A 5 5.30 3.22 8.90
N VAL A 6 4.85 2.26 9.69
CA VAL A 6 3.49 1.71 9.62
C VAL A 6 2.93 1.65 11.03
N SER A 7 1.69 2.10 11.22
CA SER A 7 0.94 1.93 12.46
C SER A 7 -0.40 1.26 12.14
N VAL A 8 -0.82 0.34 12.99
CA VAL A 8 -2.08 -0.40 12.87
C VAL A 8 -2.78 -0.49 14.21
N GLU A 9 -4.12 -0.43 14.19
CA GLU A 9 -4.98 -0.63 15.35
C GLU A 9 -6.30 -1.26 14.88
N GLY A 10 -6.89 -2.15 15.67
CA GLY A 10 -8.10 -2.87 15.31
C GLY A 10 -7.90 -3.86 14.16
N CYS A 11 -6.65 -4.29 13.89
CA CYS A 11 -6.27 -5.17 12.78
C CYS A 11 -5.81 -6.54 13.30
N GLY A 12 -6.56 -7.60 13.06
CA GLY A 12 -6.22 -8.97 13.47
C GLY A 12 -5.92 -9.02 14.96
N ARG A 13 -4.70 -9.33 15.35
CA ARG A 13 -4.29 -9.36 16.77
C ARG A 13 -3.85 -8.00 17.34
N PHE A 14 -3.80 -6.95 16.52
CA PHE A 14 -3.46 -5.60 16.94
C PHE A 14 -4.70 -4.86 17.46
N GLY A 15 -5.28 -5.31 18.57
CA GLY A 15 -6.40 -4.64 19.25
C GLY A 15 -5.97 -3.30 19.89
N THR A 16 -4.69 -3.14 20.18
CA THR A 16 -4.06 -1.88 20.62
C THR A 16 -3.13 -1.36 19.53
N PRO A 17 -2.84 -0.03 19.51
CA PRO A 17 -1.92 0.54 18.53
C PRO A 17 -0.56 -0.15 18.52
N ALA A 18 -0.13 -0.58 17.34
CA ALA A 18 1.20 -1.12 17.09
C ALA A 18 1.87 -0.31 15.99
N ARG A 19 3.16 -0.01 16.15
CA ARG A 19 3.95 0.78 15.19
C ARG A 19 5.26 0.08 14.87
N ILE A 20 5.60 0.09 13.60
CA ILE A 20 6.91 -0.31 13.08
C ILE A 20 7.49 0.88 12.34
N GLU A 21 8.77 1.14 12.59
CA GLU A 21 9.53 2.22 11.98
C GLU A 21 11.00 1.81 11.79
N GLY A 22 11.80 2.68 11.21
CA GLY A 22 13.21 2.40 10.99
C GLY A 22 13.49 1.64 9.69
N PHE A 23 12.59 1.74 8.71
CA PHE A 23 12.83 1.21 7.36
C PHE A 23 14.03 1.92 6.72
N GLY A 24 15.06 1.13 6.37
CA GLY A 24 16.26 1.58 5.66
C GLY A 24 16.09 1.62 4.13
N PRO A 25 17.11 2.11 3.40
CA PRO A 25 17.18 1.91 1.97
C PRO A 25 17.42 0.42 1.64
N GLY A 26 16.91 -0.05 0.51
CA GLY A 26 17.09 -1.44 0.06
C GLY A 26 16.15 -2.44 0.74
N VAL A 27 16.63 -3.65 0.97
CA VAL A 27 15.82 -4.75 1.51
C VAL A 27 15.59 -4.58 3.01
N ASN A 28 14.31 -4.64 3.41
CA ASN A 28 13.90 -4.61 4.81
C ASN A 28 13.25 -5.96 5.16
N ILE A 29 13.71 -6.59 6.24
CA ILE A 29 13.23 -7.90 6.68
C ILE A 29 12.48 -7.76 8.00
N LEU A 30 11.19 -8.11 7.99
CA LEU A 30 10.39 -8.23 9.20
C LEU A 30 10.42 -9.67 9.70
N SER A 31 11.15 -9.92 10.77
CA SER A 31 11.22 -11.22 11.42
C SER A 31 10.49 -11.21 12.76
N ALA A 32 9.64 -12.20 12.99
CA ALA A 32 8.94 -12.41 14.25
C ALA A 32 8.43 -13.86 14.31
N ARG A 33 8.03 -14.32 15.51
CA ARG A 33 7.42 -15.66 15.72
C ARG A 33 6.16 -15.83 14.83
N ASN A 34 5.79 -17.08 14.61
CA ASN A 34 4.52 -17.39 13.95
C ASN A 34 3.36 -16.74 14.74
N GLU A 35 2.34 -16.33 14.01
CA GLU A 35 1.16 -15.64 14.57
C GLU A 35 1.44 -14.26 15.17
N ALA A 36 2.65 -13.71 15.06
CA ALA A 36 2.97 -12.36 15.55
C ALA A 36 2.26 -11.23 14.78
N GLY A 37 1.51 -11.55 13.71
CA GLY A 37 0.77 -10.55 12.92
C GLY A 37 1.52 -10.03 11.70
N LYS A 38 2.63 -10.65 11.28
CA LYS A 38 3.41 -10.24 10.09
C LYS A 38 2.53 -10.13 8.83
N SER A 39 1.73 -11.16 8.55
CA SER A 39 0.83 -11.18 7.40
C SER A 39 -0.30 -10.15 7.52
N THR A 40 -0.79 -9.91 8.74
CA THR A 40 -1.78 -8.86 9.01
C THR A 40 -1.21 -7.49 8.70
N LEU A 41 0.01 -7.21 9.16
CA LEU A 41 0.69 -5.95 8.89
C LEU A 41 0.90 -5.73 7.38
N PHE A 42 1.37 -6.76 6.67
CA PHE A 42 1.57 -6.71 5.23
C PHE A 42 0.26 -6.42 4.49
N ARG A 43 -0.83 -7.11 4.85
CA ARG A 43 -2.17 -6.85 4.31
C ARG A 43 -2.67 -5.45 4.66
N ALA A 44 -2.40 -4.97 5.87
CA ALA A 44 -2.79 -3.63 6.31
C ALA A 44 -2.11 -2.53 5.46
N ILE A 45 -0.81 -2.66 5.18
CA ILE A 45 -0.10 -1.72 4.30
C ILE A 45 -0.77 -1.70 2.91
N ARG A 46 -0.99 -2.88 2.32
CA ARG A 46 -1.66 -2.99 1.02
C ARG A 46 -3.04 -2.33 1.04
N THR A 47 -3.84 -2.65 2.03
CA THR A 47 -5.20 -2.09 2.18
C THR A 47 -5.14 -0.56 2.32
N CYS A 48 -4.22 -0.03 3.11
CA CYS A 48 -4.07 1.42 3.29
C CYS A 48 -3.73 2.15 1.98
N LEU A 49 -2.86 1.57 1.16
CA LEU A 49 -2.40 2.19 -0.08
C LEU A 49 -3.39 2.03 -1.23
N PHE A 50 -4.05 0.87 -1.35
CA PHE A 50 -4.81 0.51 -2.54
C PHE A 50 -6.34 0.50 -2.37
N GLU A 51 -6.85 0.38 -1.14
CA GLU A 51 -8.30 0.39 -0.91
C GLU A 51 -8.83 1.80 -0.60
N ARG A 52 -10.03 2.11 -1.09
CA ARG A 52 -10.73 3.32 -0.68
C ARG A 52 -11.06 3.27 0.81
N HIS A 53 -10.94 4.37 1.53
CA HIS A 53 -11.32 4.46 2.95
C HIS A 53 -12.77 4.01 3.20
N SER A 54 -13.65 4.20 2.22
CA SER A 54 -15.05 3.81 2.28
C SER A 54 -15.30 2.33 1.99
N SER A 55 -14.27 1.56 1.57
CA SER A 55 -14.38 0.15 1.20
C SER A 55 -14.94 -0.71 2.33
N THR A 56 -15.82 -1.63 1.96
CA THR A 56 -16.35 -2.71 2.81
C THR A 56 -16.03 -4.09 2.23
N ALA A 57 -15.04 -4.12 1.33
CA ALA A 57 -14.61 -5.35 0.69
C ALA A 57 -14.21 -6.42 1.72
N ARG A 58 -14.34 -7.69 1.34
CA ARG A 58 -14.05 -8.84 2.21
C ARG A 58 -12.63 -8.78 2.80
N GLU A 59 -11.68 -8.27 2.05
CA GLU A 59 -10.29 -8.11 2.50
C GLU A 59 -10.17 -7.09 3.62
N VAL A 60 -10.90 -5.97 3.53
CA VAL A 60 -10.95 -4.94 4.58
C VAL A 60 -11.65 -5.51 5.83
N ALA A 61 -12.80 -6.17 5.65
CA ALA A 61 -13.52 -6.81 6.73
C ALA A 61 -12.68 -7.90 7.42
N GLY A 62 -11.93 -8.68 6.66
CA GLY A 62 -11.01 -9.71 7.16
C GLY A 62 -9.74 -9.18 7.85
N LEU A 63 -9.55 -7.87 7.92
CA LEU A 63 -8.52 -7.24 8.75
C LEU A 63 -9.01 -6.94 10.16
N ALA A 64 -10.32 -6.86 10.39
CA ALA A 64 -10.85 -6.52 11.71
C ALA A 64 -10.39 -7.50 12.79
N THR A 65 -10.18 -7.00 14.00
CA THR A 65 -9.89 -7.84 15.17
C THR A 65 -11.15 -8.59 15.59
N ASP A 66 -11.07 -9.90 15.64
CA ASP A 66 -12.18 -10.75 16.05
C ASP A 66 -12.67 -10.41 17.47
N GLY A 67 -13.98 -10.35 17.63
CA GLY A 67 -14.62 -10.09 18.91
C GLY A 67 -14.53 -8.65 19.40
N LEU A 68 -13.82 -7.75 18.72
CA LEU A 68 -13.72 -6.35 19.08
C LEU A 68 -14.45 -5.46 18.07
N SER A 69 -15.23 -4.52 18.59
CA SER A 69 -15.97 -3.54 17.76
C SER A 69 -15.15 -2.27 17.53
N LEU A 70 -13.89 -2.44 17.12
CA LEU A 70 -12.96 -1.35 16.84
C LEU A 70 -12.97 -0.95 15.35
N PRO A 71 -12.67 0.31 15.00
CA PRO A 71 -12.33 0.65 13.64
C PRO A 71 -11.02 -0.03 13.23
N VAL A 72 -10.89 -0.40 11.96
CA VAL A 72 -9.61 -0.82 11.38
C VAL A 72 -8.85 0.45 11.01
N SER A 73 -7.90 0.85 11.82
CA SER A 73 -7.12 2.08 11.64
C SER A 73 -5.71 1.74 11.18
N ILE A 74 -5.29 2.31 10.06
CA ILE A 74 -3.99 2.06 9.45
C ILE A 74 -3.37 3.39 9.07
N LYS A 75 -2.08 3.56 9.39
CA LYS A 75 -1.30 4.72 9.03
C LYS A 75 0.00 4.27 8.39
N VAL A 76 0.31 4.81 7.23
CA VAL A 76 1.53 4.52 6.47
C VAL A 76 2.25 5.83 6.17
N ALA A 77 3.49 5.95 6.64
CA ALA A 77 4.36 7.06 6.27
C ALA A 77 5.39 6.59 5.24
N PHE A 78 5.60 7.39 4.21
CA PHE A 78 6.52 7.10 3.13
C PHE A 78 7.16 8.37 2.58
N GLU A 79 8.28 8.22 1.90
CA GLU A 79 8.94 9.28 1.14
C GLU A 79 8.74 9.02 -0.36
N HIS A 80 8.41 10.07 -1.09
CA HIS A 80 8.27 10.06 -2.53
C HIS A 80 8.76 11.40 -3.09
N ASP A 81 9.71 11.37 -4.03
CA ASP A 81 10.34 12.54 -4.65
C ASP A 81 10.87 13.56 -3.61
N GLY A 82 11.56 13.05 -2.58
CA GLY A 82 12.16 13.86 -1.51
C GLY A 82 11.15 14.50 -0.54
N LYS A 83 9.85 14.23 -0.66
CA LYS A 83 8.80 14.71 0.22
C LYS A 83 8.29 13.59 1.12
N ARG A 84 7.98 13.92 2.37
CA ARG A 84 7.43 12.98 3.32
C ARG A 84 5.90 13.03 3.28
N TYR A 85 5.29 11.88 3.08
CA TYR A 85 3.84 11.69 3.12
C TYR A 85 3.44 10.78 4.27
N GLU A 86 2.26 11.02 4.82
CA GLU A 86 1.61 10.13 5.78
C GLU A 86 0.14 10.01 5.40
N ILE A 87 -0.28 8.82 5.01
CA ILE A 87 -1.69 8.47 4.78
C ILE A 87 -2.22 7.73 6.01
N ALA A 88 -3.30 8.24 6.59
CA ALA A 88 -4.04 7.59 7.67
C ALA A 88 -5.45 7.26 7.17
N LYS A 89 -5.86 6.00 7.32
CA LYS A 89 -7.21 5.55 6.96
C LYS A 89 -7.86 4.79 8.11
N SER A 90 -9.15 5.06 8.29
CA SER A 90 -10.04 4.30 9.15
C SER A 90 -11.12 3.64 8.30
N PHE A 91 -11.30 2.34 8.48
CA PHE A 91 -12.24 1.52 7.72
C PHE A 91 -13.33 0.96 8.64
N LEU A 92 -14.43 0.53 8.04
CA LEU A 92 -15.58 -0.15 8.65
C LEU A 92 -16.38 0.77 9.59
N LYS A 93 -15.73 1.33 10.61
CA LYS A 93 -16.31 2.26 11.57
C LYS A 93 -15.56 3.59 11.54
N GLY A 94 -16.31 4.71 11.54
CA GLY A 94 -15.70 6.04 11.47
C GLY A 94 -14.84 6.22 10.22
N LYS A 95 -15.34 5.76 9.06
CA LYS A 95 -14.62 5.76 7.81
C LYS A 95 -14.07 7.15 7.47
N SER A 96 -12.76 7.23 7.33
CA SER A 96 -12.08 8.48 7.02
C SER A 96 -10.72 8.21 6.38
N ALA A 97 -10.20 9.18 5.66
CA ALA A 97 -8.83 9.23 5.21
C ALA A 97 -8.27 10.64 5.38
N SER A 98 -6.99 10.74 5.69
CA SER A 98 -6.24 12.00 5.78
C SER A 98 -4.87 11.77 5.18
N LEU A 99 -4.44 12.67 4.30
CA LEU A 99 -3.11 12.69 3.73
C LEU A 99 -2.37 13.94 4.18
N VAL A 100 -1.23 13.72 4.82
CA VAL A 100 -0.32 14.76 5.29
C VAL A 100 0.93 14.74 4.42
N ARG A 101 1.42 15.91 4.01
CA ARG A 101 2.70 16.09 3.32
C ARG A 101 3.55 17.08 4.09
N ASP A 102 4.76 16.68 4.48
CA ASP A 102 5.72 17.50 5.23
C ASP A 102 5.11 18.15 6.49
N GLY A 103 4.22 17.42 7.18
CA GLY A 103 3.53 17.87 8.39
C GLY A 103 2.25 18.68 8.15
N VAL A 104 1.87 18.97 6.91
CA VAL A 104 0.65 19.70 6.56
C VAL A 104 -0.37 18.76 5.93
N GLU A 105 -1.60 18.77 6.42
CA GLU A 105 -2.70 18.01 5.81
C GLU A 105 -3.06 18.63 4.47
N ILE A 106 -3.02 17.85 3.39
CA ILE A 106 -3.21 18.30 2.01
C ILE A 106 -4.47 17.73 1.37
N ALA A 107 -5.04 16.65 1.90
CA ALA A 107 -6.26 16.03 1.35
C ALA A 107 -6.97 15.19 2.41
N ARG A 108 -8.29 15.01 2.24
CA ARG A 108 -9.17 14.19 3.09
C ARG A 108 -10.05 13.25 2.29
N ASN A 109 -10.42 12.12 2.89
CA ASN A 109 -11.38 11.16 2.38
C ASN A 109 -11.08 10.73 0.92
N ALA A 110 -12.01 10.90 0.00
CA ALA A 110 -11.85 10.49 -1.39
C ALA A 110 -10.68 11.20 -2.08
N GLU A 111 -10.46 12.47 -1.78
CA GLU A 111 -9.34 13.24 -2.31
C GLU A 111 -7.99 12.68 -1.82
N ALA A 112 -7.91 12.23 -0.56
CA ALA A 112 -6.72 11.58 -0.02
C ALA A 112 -6.46 10.23 -0.71
N ASP A 113 -7.50 9.43 -0.96
CA ASP A 113 -7.39 8.18 -1.71
C ASP A 113 -6.83 8.44 -3.12
N GLU A 114 -7.42 9.37 -3.85
CA GLU A 114 -7.03 9.70 -5.23
C GLU A 114 -5.62 10.29 -5.31
N HIS A 115 -5.25 11.13 -4.34
CA HIS A 115 -3.92 11.71 -4.29
C HIS A 115 -2.83 10.63 -4.09
N VAL A 116 -3.06 9.67 -3.18
CA VAL A 116 -2.14 8.55 -2.99
C VAL A 116 -2.05 7.70 -4.25
N TRP A 117 -3.15 7.42 -4.92
CA TRP A 117 -3.13 6.66 -6.17
C TRP A 117 -2.38 7.37 -7.28
N ASN A 118 -2.55 8.68 -7.42
CA ASN A 118 -1.78 9.48 -8.36
C ASN A 118 -0.27 9.43 -8.07
N LEU A 119 0.13 9.52 -6.77
CA LEU A 119 1.54 9.37 -6.37
C LEU A 119 2.10 7.97 -6.70
N LEU A 120 1.25 6.95 -6.63
CA LEU A 120 1.62 5.57 -6.97
C LEU A 120 1.50 5.27 -8.48
N GLY A 121 1.04 6.21 -9.31
CA GLY A 121 0.80 6.01 -10.73
C GLY A 121 -0.42 5.12 -11.03
N ILE A 122 -1.37 5.01 -10.11
CA ILE A 122 -2.59 4.22 -10.27
C ILE A 122 -3.66 5.09 -10.94
N ALA A 123 -4.26 4.58 -12.01
CA ALA A 123 -5.36 5.30 -12.65
C ALA A 123 -6.59 5.38 -11.74
N PRO A 124 -7.21 6.57 -11.53
CA PRO A 124 -8.33 6.75 -10.59
C PRO A 124 -9.58 5.92 -10.88
N ARG A 125 -9.66 5.34 -12.05
CA ARG A 125 -10.79 4.52 -12.52
C ARG A 125 -10.46 3.04 -12.60
N SER A 126 -9.31 2.61 -12.09
CA SER A 126 -8.98 1.20 -12.12
C SER A 126 -10.03 0.43 -11.31
N THR A 127 -10.61 -0.56 -11.92
CA THR A 127 -11.38 -1.57 -11.21
C THR A 127 -10.38 -2.40 -10.40
N ARG A 128 -10.83 -3.01 -9.30
CA ARG A 128 -10.03 -3.86 -8.42
C ARG A 128 -9.11 -4.85 -9.16
N ALA A 129 -9.57 -5.39 -10.30
CA ALA A 129 -8.77 -6.29 -11.14
C ALA A 129 -7.56 -5.62 -11.80
N LEU A 130 -7.64 -4.31 -12.12
CA LEU A 130 -6.53 -3.53 -12.66
C LEU A 130 -5.48 -3.24 -11.58
N ASP A 131 -5.93 -2.98 -10.34
CA ASP A 131 -5.03 -2.76 -9.21
C ASP A 131 -4.25 -4.04 -8.88
N GLU A 132 -4.90 -5.19 -8.91
CA GLU A 132 -4.25 -6.48 -8.71
C GLU A 132 -3.24 -6.79 -9.83
N ALA A 133 -3.52 -6.42 -11.07
CA ALA A 133 -2.64 -6.67 -12.21
C ALA A 133 -1.44 -5.71 -12.26
N SER A 134 -1.60 -4.43 -11.94
CA SER A 134 -0.53 -3.44 -12.02
C SER A 134 0.42 -3.49 -10.83
N TYR A 135 -0.08 -3.76 -9.64
CA TYR A 135 0.68 -3.77 -8.38
C TYR A 135 0.72 -5.15 -7.71
N GLY A 136 -0.13 -6.08 -8.11
CA GLY A 136 -0.11 -7.47 -7.66
C GLY A 136 1.24 -8.14 -7.92
N LEU A 137 1.91 -7.76 -9.03
CA LEU A 137 3.27 -8.19 -9.37
C LEU A 137 4.31 -7.82 -8.30
N LEU A 138 4.10 -6.69 -7.62
CA LEU A 138 5.00 -6.19 -6.58
C LEU A 138 4.61 -6.67 -5.18
N TRP A 139 3.43 -7.29 -5.05
CA TRP A 139 2.85 -7.65 -3.76
C TRP A 139 2.61 -9.15 -3.63
N VAL A 140 3.70 -9.90 -3.52
CA VAL A 140 3.65 -11.37 -3.44
C VAL A 140 3.17 -11.80 -2.07
N GLN A 141 2.03 -12.52 -2.01
CA GLN A 141 1.50 -13.08 -0.77
C GLN A 141 2.20 -14.40 -0.41
N GLN A 142 2.20 -14.72 0.88
CA GLN A 142 2.71 -16.01 1.34
C GLN A 142 1.91 -17.17 0.71
N GLY A 143 2.61 -18.16 0.17
CA GLY A 143 2.02 -19.29 -0.55
C GLY A 143 1.85 -19.07 -2.05
N HIS A 144 1.99 -17.84 -2.54
CA HIS A 144 1.83 -17.46 -3.94
C HIS A 144 3.16 -17.08 -4.62
N SER A 145 4.30 -17.41 -4.00
CA SER A 145 5.64 -17.04 -4.51
C SER A 145 5.98 -17.68 -5.85
N PHE A 146 5.29 -18.76 -6.21
CA PHE A 146 5.47 -19.48 -7.49
C PHE A 146 4.33 -19.21 -8.50
N ASP A 147 3.31 -18.48 -8.08
CA ASP A 147 2.24 -18.08 -9.00
C ASP A 147 2.80 -16.93 -9.84
N LEU A 148 2.94 -17.18 -11.14
CA LEU A 148 3.25 -16.11 -12.08
C LEU A 148 1.98 -15.28 -12.25
N PRO A 149 1.95 -14.02 -11.78
CA PRO A 149 0.81 -13.18 -12.06
C PRO A 149 0.76 -12.94 -13.58
N GLU A 150 -0.40 -13.20 -14.19
CA GLU A 150 -0.64 -12.80 -15.57
C GLU A 150 -0.89 -11.27 -15.57
N PRO A 151 0.06 -10.46 -16.08
CA PRO A 151 -0.15 -9.03 -16.14
C PRO A 151 -1.32 -8.74 -17.09
N SER A 152 -2.22 -7.84 -16.67
CA SER A 152 -3.20 -7.29 -17.60
C SER A 152 -2.49 -6.63 -18.79
N GLU A 153 -3.15 -6.50 -19.93
CA GLU A 153 -2.57 -5.81 -21.10
C GLU A 153 -2.06 -4.42 -20.77
N ALA A 154 -2.76 -3.68 -19.87
CA ALA A 154 -2.36 -2.37 -19.40
C ALA A 154 -1.07 -2.43 -18.53
N ALA A 155 -0.95 -3.41 -17.64
CA ALA A 155 0.25 -3.60 -16.81
C ALA A 155 1.44 -4.06 -17.67
N ALA A 156 1.23 -4.95 -18.62
CA ALA A 156 2.26 -5.38 -19.57
C ALA A 156 2.75 -4.21 -20.42
N SER A 157 1.85 -3.35 -20.88
CA SER A 157 2.19 -2.16 -21.66
C SER A 157 3.01 -1.15 -20.84
N GLN A 158 2.63 -0.90 -19.57
CA GLN A 158 3.39 -0.02 -18.69
C GLN A 158 4.78 -0.58 -18.36
N LEU A 159 4.88 -1.88 -18.06
CA LEU A 159 6.15 -2.55 -17.82
C LEU A 159 7.06 -2.46 -19.05
N ASN A 160 6.53 -2.72 -20.23
CA ASN A 160 7.28 -2.59 -21.47
C ASN A 160 7.74 -1.16 -21.72
N ALA A 161 6.91 -0.15 -21.43
CA ALA A 161 7.29 1.26 -21.57
C ALA A 161 8.44 1.64 -20.63
N VAL A 162 8.41 1.19 -19.37
CA VAL A 162 9.48 1.42 -18.39
C VAL A 162 10.77 0.71 -18.81
N ILE A 163 10.68 -0.57 -19.23
CA ILE A 163 11.85 -1.32 -19.73
C ILE A 163 12.45 -0.65 -20.96
N GLN A 164 11.62 -0.21 -21.91
CA GLN A 164 12.11 0.49 -23.11
C GLN A 164 12.76 1.84 -22.79
N GLN A 165 12.23 2.56 -21.80
CA GLN A 165 12.82 3.82 -21.34
C GLN A 165 14.20 3.57 -20.70
N GLU A 166 14.34 2.59 -19.84
CA GLU A 166 15.61 2.22 -19.18
C GLU A 166 16.63 1.69 -20.21
N VAL A 167 16.21 0.81 -21.11
CA VAL A 167 17.07 0.28 -22.18
C VAL A 167 17.49 1.37 -23.16
N GLY A 168 16.58 2.30 -23.49
CA GLY A 168 16.87 3.44 -24.34
C GLY A 168 17.92 4.38 -23.75
N THR A 169 17.93 4.56 -22.41
CA THR A 169 18.96 5.34 -21.72
C THR A 169 20.32 4.67 -21.69
N LEU A 170 20.35 3.32 -21.62
CA LEU A 170 21.59 2.55 -21.64
C LEU A 170 22.23 2.49 -23.05
N VAL A 171 21.45 2.48 -24.12
CA VAL A 171 21.93 2.43 -25.50
C VAL A 171 22.29 3.82 -26.05
N GLY A 172 21.72 4.89 -25.47
CA GLY A 172 21.98 6.29 -25.88
C GLY A 172 23.21 6.94 -25.22
N GLY A 173 23.91 6.26 -24.35
CA GLY A 173 25.04 6.78 -23.56
C GLY A 173 26.44 6.73 -24.23
N GLU A 174 26.55 6.28 -25.46
CA GLU A 174 27.81 6.33 -26.22
C GLU A 174 27.69 7.33 -27.38
N ARG A 175 27.96 8.61 -27.09
CA ARG A 175 28.54 9.58 -28.03
C ARG A 175 29.32 10.66 -27.28
#